data_6b65ce9a6ceb3fc4d1a8a004a75ededc
#
_entry.id   6b65ce9a6ceb3fc4d1a8a004a75ededc
#
_cell.length_a   1.000
_cell.length_b   1.000
_cell.length_c   1.000
_cell.angle_alpha   90.00
_cell.angle_beta   90.00
_cell.angle_gamma   90.00
#
_symmetry.space_group_name_H-M   'P 1'
#
loop_
_entity.id
_entity.type
_entity.pdbx_description
1 polymer ?
#
loop_
_entity_poly.entity_id
_entity_poly.type
_entity_poly.pdbx_seq_one_letter_code
_entity_poly.pdbx_strand_id
1 'polypeptide(L)'
;MITDETRQAILGMHDKGMKIRQISRTLGVSRNTVRTVLNGGNPEEKGSSTSFEDEMPLIREIFLQCRGNVVRVQEILAEKGIVIGYSTLTRIARDQGLREPQKTRAGAYTFGPGEEMQHDTSPHKVLLDGKPTTAQCAGLVMAYSRRVFIRYYPCFTRFEAKVFLAEAFAFMDGVCGRVVIDNTSVIVAHGSGPDAQIAPEMEAFSRMYDIAFVPHRINHADRKARIERTFFYVERNFLAARSFLDWQDLNHQALAWCRDKANKKLKRSLGMPPDEAYLMEKSYLKPLPPYVPPIYETTHRIVDVAGYVNLDTNRYSVPERLIGKKVEVQKHPEKVVVIFNHKQVASHPRFIGKRESHVTHPGHHGPLFRDRVYSGPCAEEQALLGESEILDRYVSEIKKRSSGRGIAKLRRLLNLKRTYPREPFLAAVAKALSYGLYDLSRLENMILEHVAGDFFRFADEHD
;
A
#
# COMPACT_ATOMS: atom_id res chain seq x y z
N MET A 1 -13.62 -45.05 -32.51
CA MET A 1 -13.51 -45.33 -33.98
C MET A 1 -14.88 -45.68 -34.49
N ILE A 2 -15.32 -45.12 -35.61
CA ILE A 2 -16.52 -45.55 -36.31
C ILE A 2 -16.03 -46.55 -37.37
N THR A 3 -16.58 -47.75 -37.33
CA THR A 3 -16.25 -48.75 -38.34
C THR A 3 -16.86 -48.35 -39.69
N ASP A 4 -16.25 -48.79 -40.77
CA ASP A 4 -16.79 -48.56 -42.14
C ASP A 4 -18.22 -49.10 -42.28
N GLU A 5 -18.54 -50.18 -41.59
CA GLU A 5 -19.90 -50.71 -41.50
C GLU A 5 -20.89 -49.75 -40.91
N THR A 6 -20.46 -49.05 -39.77
CA THR A 6 -21.29 -48.03 -39.11
C THR A 6 -21.48 -46.83 -40.04
N ARG A 7 -20.46 -46.46 -40.82
CA ARG A 7 -20.52 -45.36 -41.78
C ARG A 7 -21.52 -45.69 -42.92
N GLN A 8 -21.44 -46.87 -43.45
CA GLN A 8 -22.39 -47.35 -44.49
C GLN A 8 -23.81 -47.45 -43.93
N ALA A 9 -23.97 -47.92 -42.69
CA ALA A 9 -25.26 -47.97 -42.04
C ALA A 9 -25.88 -46.55 -41.82
N ILE A 10 -25.09 -45.55 -41.50
CA ILE A 10 -25.56 -44.14 -41.40
C ILE A 10 -26.07 -43.64 -42.75
N LEU A 11 -25.31 -43.85 -43.82
CA LEU A 11 -25.69 -43.45 -45.20
C LEU A 11 -26.95 -44.17 -45.65
N GLY A 12 -26.98 -45.51 -45.53
CA GLY A 12 -28.13 -46.29 -45.95
C GLY A 12 -29.42 -46.01 -45.15
N MET A 13 -29.34 -45.69 -43.88
CA MET A 13 -30.50 -45.25 -43.07
C MET A 13 -30.97 -43.84 -43.46
N HIS A 14 -30.06 -42.93 -43.82
CA HIS A 14 -30.42 -41.62 -44.32
C HIS A 14 -31.11 -41.68 -45.68
N ASP A 15 -30.62 -42.49 -46.60
CA ASP A 15 -31.22 -42.70 -47.92
C ASP A 15 -32.61 -43.31 -47.85
N LYS A 16 -32.90 -44.11 -46.81
CA LYS A 16 -34.25 -44.58 -46.45
C LYS A 16 -35.14 -43.57 -45.77
N GLY A 17 -34.71 -42.27 -45.70
CA GLY A 17 -35.51 -41.15 -45.12
C GLY A 17 -35.49 -41.02 -43.59
N MET A 18 -34.62 -41.74 -42.88
CA MET A 18 -34.54 -41.63 -41.43
C MET A 18 -33.88 -40.31 -41.02
N LYS A 19 -34.49 -39.64 -40.04
CA LYS A 19 -33.95 -38.36 -39.48
C LYS A 19 -32.69 -38.62 -38.66
N ILE A 20 -31.75 -37.66 -38.66
CA ILE A 20 -30.47 -37.70 -37.94
C ILE A 20 -30.63 -38.15 -36.47
N ARG A 21 -31.70 -37.71 -35.81
CA ARG A 21 -32.01 -38.08 -34.42
C ARG A 21 -32.37 -39.57 -34.23
N GLN A 22 -33.02 -40.15 -35.25
CA GLN A 22 -33.38 -41.59 -35.27
C GLN A 22 -32.13 -42.41 -35.53
N ILE A 23 -31.33 -42.05 -36.54
CA ILE A 23 -30.07 -42.71 -36.89
C ILE A 23 -29.13 -42.73 -35.70
N SER A 24 -28.98 -41.58 -35.03
CA SER A 24 -28.16 -41.43 -33.83
C SER A 24 -28.59 -42.37 -32.69
N ARG A 25 -29.89 -42.53 -32.46
CA ARG A 25 -30.44 -43.46 -31.47
C ARG A 25 -30.27 -44.92 -31.84
N THR A 26 -30.55 -45.26 -33.09
CA THR A 26 -30.49 -46.64 -33.57
C THR A 26 -29.08 -47.22 -33.58
N LEU A 27 -28.10 -46.37 -33.95
CA LEU A 27 -26.71 -46.83 -34.06
C LEU A 27 -25.87 -46.47 -32.81
N GLY A 28 -26.44 -45.83 -31.78
CA GLY A 28 -25.70 -45.45 -30.58
C GLY A 28 -24.60 -44.43 -30.80
N VAL A 29 -24.61 -43.67 -31.90
CA VAL A 29 -23.58 -42.69 -32.28
C VAL A 29 -24.07 -41.27 -32.05
N SER A 30 -23.13 -40.31 -31.82
CA SER A 30 -23.49 -38.92 -31.59
C SER A 30 -24.14 -38.29 -32.86
N ARG A 31 -25.11 -37.35 -32.67
CA ARG A 31 -25.71 -36.61 -33.80
C ARG A 31 -24.69 -35.86 -34.64
N ASN A 32 -23.59 -35.40 -34.02
CA ASN A 32 -22.51 -34.73 -34.73
C ASN A 32 -21.75 -35.71 -35.62
N THR A 33 -21.54 -36.92 -35.17
CA THR A 33 -20.95 -38.02 -35.93
C THR A 33 -21.79 -38.34 -37.15
N VAL A 34 -23.11 -38.48 -36.99
CA VAL A 34 -24.03 -38.70 -38.11
C VAL A 34 -23.95 -37.55 -39.14
N ARG A 35 -23.98 -36.30 -38.68
CA ARG A 35 -23.85 -35.13 -39.58
C ARG A 35 -22.53 -35.11 -40.34
N THR A 36 -21.41 -35.45 -39.66
CA THR A 36 -20.08 -35.45 -40.28
C THR A 36 -20.03 -36.51 -41.40
N VAL A 37 -20.57 -37.70 -41.17
CA VAL A 37 -20.63 -38.75 -42.18
C VAL A 37 -21.52 -38.34 -43.38
N LEU A 38 -22.70 -37.78 -43.12
CA LEU A 38 -23.62 -37.32 -44.15
C LEU A 38 -23.06 -36.16 -45.00
N ASN A 39 -22.19 -35.33 -44.41
CA ASN A 39 -21.50 -34.24 -45.12
C ASN A 39 -20.20 -34.72 -45.83
N GLY A 40 -19.99 -36.02 -45.97
CA GLY A 40 -18.82 -36.60 -46.66
C GLY A 40 -17.51 -36.50 -45.85
N GLY A 41 -17.56 -36.00 -44.61
CA GLY A 41 -16.40 -35.87 -43.74
C GLY A 41 -16.06 -37.19 -43.04
N ASN A 42 -14.78 -37.41 -42.78
CA ASN A 42 -14.32 -38.45 -41.87
C ASN A 42 -14.41 -37.94 -40.44
N PRO A 43 -15.13 -38.61 -39.52
CA PRO A 43 -15.16 -38.21 -38.12
C PRO A 43 -13.78 -38.16 -37.46
N GLU A 44 -12.78 -38.79 -38.06
CA GLU A 44 -11.38 -38.78 -37.61
C GLU A 44 -10.60 -37.54 -38.09
N GLU A 45 -11.05 -36.86 -39.16
CA GLU A 45 -10.41 -35.64 -39.68
C GLU A 45 -10.85 -34.36 -38.99
N LYS A 46 -11.69 -34.44 -37.96
CA LYS A 46 -12.02 -33.28 -37.16
C LYS A 46 -10.88 -32.90 -36.20
N GLY A 47 -10.12 -32.02 -36.68
CA GLY A 47 -9.18 -31.25 -35.92
C GLY A 47 -7.78 -31.49 -36.36
N SER A 48 -7.29 -30.64 -37.25
CA SER A 48 -5.97 -30.12 -36.98
C SER A 48 -6.03 -29.57 -35.56
N SER A 49 -5.71 -30.39 -34.57
CA SER A 49 -5.25 -29.87 -33.30
C SER A 49 -4.09 -28.99 -33.74
N THR A 50 -4.30 -27.67 -33.75
CA THR A 50 -3.18 -26.75 -33.63
C THR A 50 -2.43 -27.30 -32.46
N SER A 51 -1.34 -28.02 -32.74
CA SER A 51 -0.48 -28.56 -31.70
C SER A 51 0.21 -27.37 -31.11
N PHE A 52 -0.16 -27.02 -29.89
CA PHE A 52 0.52 -25.96 -29.10
C PHE A 52 1.72 -26.55 -28.35
N GLU A 53 2.42 -27.52 -28.99
CA GLU A 53 3.53 -28.25 -28.38
C GLU A 53 4.69 -27.29 -28.05
N ASP A 54 4.99 -26.40 -28.97
CA ASP A 54 6.06 -25.40 -28.79
C ASP A 54 5.73 -24.37 -27.71
N GLU A 55 4.44 -24.02 -27.55
CA GLU A 55 3.97 -23.09 -26.56
C GLU A 55 3.69 -23.71 -25.17
N MET A 56 3.68 -25.07 -25.10
CA MET A 56 3.35 -25.77 -23.85
C MET A 56 4.21 -25.40 -22.65
N PRO A 57 5.54 -25.19 -22.75
CA PRO A 57 6.35 -24.73 -21.64
C PRO A 57 5.88 -23.37 -21.13
N LEU A 58 5.63 -22.42 -22.03
CA LEU A 58 5.13 -21.09 -21.73
C LEU A 58 3.72 -21.13 -21.12
N ILE A 59 2.84 -21.95 -21.69
CA ILE A 59 1.48 -22.14 -21.15
C ILE A 59 1.53 -22.65 -19.71
N ARG A 60 2.37 -23.65 -19.40
CA ARG A 60 2.52 -24.18 -18.04
C ARG A 60 3.04 -23.12 -17.08
N GLU A 61 4.06 -22.37 -17.47
CA GLU A 61 4.61 -21.27 -16.67
C GLU A 61 3.53 -20.24 -16.32
N ILE A 62 2.78 -19.77 -17.33
CA ILE A 62 1.70 -18.80 -17.14
C ILE A 62 0.57 -19.40 -16.28
N PHE A 63 0.23 -20.68 -16.43
CA PHE A 63 -0.75 -21.35 -15.56
C PHE A 63 -0.31 -21.35 -14.09
N LEU A 64 0.95 -21.61 -13.80
CA LEU A 64 1.50 -21.55 -12.45
C LEU A 64 1.46 -20.13 -11.89
N GLN A 65 1.91 -19.13 -12.66
CA GLN A 65 1.87 -17.73 -12.29
C GLN A 65 0.42 -17.25 -12.03
N CYS A 66 -0.53 -17.72 -12.85
CA CYS A 66 -1.94 -17.38 -12.71
C CYS A 66 -2.70 -18.27 -11.71
N ARG A 67 -2.03 -19.16 -10.99
CA ARG A 67 -2.63 -20.10 -10.02
C ARG A 67 -3.86 -20.83 -10.59
N GLY A 68 -3.77 -21.26 -11.83
CA GLY A 68 -4.83 -22.03 -12.53
C GLY A 68 -6.02 -21.20 -13.04
N ASN A 69 -5.95 -19.86 -13.06
CA ASN A 69 -7.00 -19.03 -13.65
C ASN A 69 -6.90 -19.01 -15.18
N VAL A 70 -7.62 -19.91 -15.84
CA VAL A 70 -7.64 -20.08 -17.30
C VAL A 70 -7.94 -18.79 -18.06
N VAL A 71 -8.79 -17.93 -17.51
CA VAL A 71 -9.15 -16.66 -18.14
C VAL A 71 -7.96 -15.71 -18.17
N ARG A 72 -7.23 -15.59 -17.04
CA ARG A 72 -6.03 -14.74 -16.99
C ARG A 72 -4.92 -15.30 -17.87
N VAL A 73 -4.77 -16.63 -17.91
CA VAL A 73 -3.85 -17.30 -18.85
C VAL A 73 -4.17 -16.90 -20.29
N GLN A 74 -5.46 -16.94 -20.69
CA GLN A 74 -5.88 -16.55 -22.04
C GLN A 74 -5.55 -15.08 -22.34
N GLU A 75 -5.80 -14.18 -21.38
CA GLU A 75 -5.50 -12.76 -21.52
C GLU A 75 -3.99 -12.53 -21.74
N ILE A 76 -3.12 -13.15 -20.92
CA ILE A 76 -1.66 -13.02 -21.03
C ILE A 76 -1.13 -13.61 -22.34
N LEU A 77 -1.65 -14.77 -22.75
CA LEU A 77 -1.26 -15.36 -24.04
C LEU A 77 -1.64 -14.45 -25.20
N ALA A 78 -2.84 -13.84 -25.16
CA ALA A 78 -3.27 -12.88 -26.17
C ALA A 78 -2.39 -11.61 -26.18
N GLU A 79 -1.98 -11.11 -25.02
CA GLU A 79 -1.02 -9.99 -24.87
C GLU A 79 0.36 -10.32 -25.50
N LYS A 80 0.72 -11.61 -25.54
CA LYS A 80 1.95 -12.13 -26.19
C LYS A 80 1.74 -12.53 -27.67
N GLY A 81 0.57 -12.27 -28.24
CA GLY A 81 0.24 -12.60 -29.63
C GLY A 81 -0.22 -14.06 -29.85
N ILE A 82 -0.38 -14.84 -28.77
CA ILE A 82 -0.81 -16.24 -28.85
C ILE A 82 -2.31 -16.32 -28.57
N VAL A 83 -3.11 -16.59 -29.61
CA VAL A 83 -4.57 -16.66 -29.51
C VAL A 83 -5.04 -18.10 -29.34
N ILE A 84 -5.42 -18.46 -28.09
CA ILE A 84 -5.95 -19.79 -27.76
C ILE A 84 -7.36 -19.67 -27.21
N GLY A 85 -8.29 -20.50 -27.72
CA GLY A 85 -9.66 -20.51 -27.21
C GLY A 85 -9.75 -21.01 -25.76
N TYR A 86 -10.69 -20.45 -24.99
CA TYR A 86 -10.92 -20.81 -23.57
C TYR A 86 -11.18 -22.33 -23.39
N SER A 87 -11.94 -22.96 -24.29
CA SER A 87 -12.22 -24.40 -24.25
C SER A 87 -10.95 -25.23 -24.44
N THR A 88 -10.06 -24.81 -25.34
CA THR A 88 -8.77 -25.46 -25.58
C THR A 88 -7.86 -25.35 -24.38
N LEU A 89 -7.71 -24.15 -23.79
CA LEU A 89 -6.95 -23.96 -22.56
C LEU A 89 -7.51 -24.75 -21.39
N THR A 90 -8.84 -24.86 -21.29
CA THR A 90 -9.48 -25.66 -20.24
C THR A 90 -9.19 -27.14 -20.42
N ARG A 91 -9.14 -27.62 -21.67
CA ARG A 91 -8.77 -29.01 -22.01
C ARG A 91 -7.31 -29.26 -21.65
N ILE A 92 -6.39 -28.40 -22.11
CA ILE A 92 -4.97 -28.47 -21.76
C ILE A 92 -4.78 -28.52 -20.24
N ALA A 93 -5.44 -27.61 -19.49
CA ALA A 93 -5.34 -27.57 -18.03
C ALA A 93 -5.82 -28.88 -17.35
N ARG A 94 -6.82 -29.53 -17.90
CA ARG A 94 -7.31 -30.84 -17.42
C ARG A 94 -6.33 -31.96 -17.76
N ASP A 95 -5.93 -32.06 -19.03
CA ASP A 95 -5.09 -33.13 -19.53
C ASP A 95 -3.68 -33.11 -18.90
N GLN A 96 -3.21 -31.92 -18.52
CA GLN A 96 -1.93 -31.69 -17.82
C GLN A 96 -2.04 -31.64 -16.28
N GLY A 97 -3.21 -31.89 -15.69
CA GLY A 97 -3.40 -31.88 -14.23
C GLY A 97 -3.18 -30.53 -13.56
N LEU A 98 -3.23 -29.42 -14.33
CA LEU A 98 -2.94 -28.07 -13.83
C LEU A 98 -4.12 -27.41 -13.08
N ARG A 99 -5.23 -28.12 -12.87
CA ARG A 99 -6.45 -27.57 -12.31
C ARG A 99 -6.88 -28.28 -11.04
N GLU A 100 -7.08 -27.53 -9.96
CA GLU A 100 -7.71 -28.05 -8.74
C GLU A 100 -9.22 -28.32 -8.93
N PRO A 101 -9.79 -29.35 -8.29
CA PRO A 101 -11.23 -29.64 -8.33
C PRO A 101 -12.05 -28.51 -7.72
N GLN A 102 -13.21 -28.21 -8.34
CA GLN A 102 -14.11 -27.15 -7.85
C GLN A 102 -14.82 -27.57 -6.56
N LYS A 103 -14.78 -26.72 -5.53
CA LYS A 103 -15.55 -26.89 -4.31
C LYS A 103 -17.06 -26.65 -4.56
N THR A 104 -17.91 -27.43 -3.92
CA THR A 104 -19.37 -27.32 -3.98
C THR A 104 -19.89 -26.02 -3.35
N ARG A 105 -20.95 -25.43 -3.92
CA ARG A 105 -21.55 -24.16 -3.45
C ARG A 105 -22.41 -24.37 -2.21
N ALA A 106 -22.22 -23.53 -1.18
CA ALA A 106 -23.20 -23.28 -0.12
C ALA A 106 -23.99 -22.01 -0.49
N GLY A 107 -25.31 -22.00 -0.33
CA GLY A 107 -26.28 -20.93 -0.46
C GLY A 107 -26.02 -19.67 -1.33
N ALA A 108 -27.01 -18.90 -1.68
CA ALA A 108 -26.86 -17.63 -2.37
C ALA A 108 -27.75 -16.55 -1.73
N TYR A 109 -27.13 -15.45 -1.23
CA TYR A 109 -27.86 -14.25 -0.88
C TYR A 109 -28.20 -13.46 -2.14
N THR A 110 -29.46 -13.01 -2.23
CA THR A 110 -29.92 -12.04 -3.24
C THR A 110 -30.01 -10.67 -2.60
N PHE A 111 -29.63 -9.63 -3.31
CA PHE A 111 -29.69 -8.24 -2.87
C PHE A 111 -30.52 -7.45 -3.84
N GLY A 112 -31.32 -6.51 -3.34
CA GLY A 112 -31.98 -5.50 -4.16
C GLY A 112 -31.01 -4.43 -4.68
N PRO A 113 -31.38 -3.71 -5.76
CA PRO A 113 -30.58 -2.60 -6.26
C PRO A 113 -30.49 -1.48 -5.21
N GLY A 114 -29.27 -0.95 -5.00
CA GLY A 114 -29.02 0.12 -4.02
C GLY A 114 -29.13 -0.30 -2.54
N GLU A 115 -29.28 -1.60 -2.24
CA GLU A 115 -29.51 -2.08 -0.88
C GLU A 115 -28.26 -1.90 0.00
N GLU A 116 -27.09 -2.36 -0.45
CA GLU A 116 -25.86 -2.24 0.31
C GLU A 116 -24.59 -2.26 -0.54
N MET A 117 -23.54 -1.66 -0.01
CA MET A 117 -22.15 -1.81 -0.42
C MET A 117 -21.40 -2.65 0.62
N GLN A 118 -20.38 -3.38 0.18
CA GLN A 118 -19.50 -4.15 1.07
C GLN A 118 -18.07 -3.63 0.91
N HIS A 119 -17.48 -3.22 2.02
CA HIS A 119 -16.09 -2.78 2.11
C HIS A 119 -15.28 -3.72 2.99
N ASP A 120 -14.07 -4.01 2.53
CA ASP A 120 -13.09 -4.79 3.28
C ASP A 120 -11.67 -4.50 2.80
N THR A 121 -10.68 -4.99 3.55
CA THR A 121 -9.26 -4.94 3.19
C THR A 121 -8.64 -6.33 3.23
N SER A 122 -7.69 -6.57 2.34
CA SER A 122 -6.95 -7.82 2.29
C SER A 122 -5.46 -7.56 2.03
N PRO A 123 -4.54 -8.17 2.78
CA PRO A 123 -3.11 -8.10 2.50
C PRO A 123 -2.78 -8.96 1.28
N HIS A 124 -2.17 -8.36 0.26
CA HIS A 124 -1.71 -9.05 -0.94
C HIS A 124 -0.20 -8.90 -1.10
N LYS A 125 0.46 -9.94 -1.63
CA LYS A 125 1.84 -9.86 -2.06
C LYS A 125 1.88 -9.34 -3.49
N VAL A 126 2.58 -8.22 -3.70
CA VAL A 126 2.76 -7.56 -4.99
C VAL A 126 4.25 -7.43 -5.30
N LEU A 127 4.62 -7.37 -6.57
CA LEU A 127 5.98 -7.15 -7.01
C LEU A 127 6.14 -5.68 -7.40
N LEU A 128 6.77 -4.87 -6.53
CA LEU A 128 7.06 -3.45 -6.75
C LEU A 128 8.55 -3.27 -7.02
N ASP A 129 8.92 -2.70 -8.16
CA ASP A 129 10.32 -2.52 -8.57
C ASP A 129 11.14 -3.81 -8.41
N GLY A 130 10.57 -4.94 -8.85
CA GLY A 130 11.17 -6.26 -8.71
C GLY A 130 11.23 -6.83 -7.28
N LYS A 131 10.70 -6.13 -6.27
CA LYS A 131 10.77 -6.54 -4.86
C LYS A 131 9.41 -7.02 -4.36
N PRO A 132 9.33 -8.20 -3.73
CA PRO A 132 8.11 -8.67 -3.09
C PRO A 132 7.73 -7.74 -1.93
N THR A 133 6.56 -7.14 -2.01
CA THR A 133 6.03 -6.18 -1.04
C THR A 133 4.65 -6.60 -0.60
N THR A 134 4.34 -6.47 0.69
CA THR A 134 2.97 -6.65 1.18
C THR A 134 2.21 -5.34 1.04
N ALA A 135 1.12 -5.36 0.28
CA ALA A 135 0.24 -4.22 0.05
C ALA A 135 -1.15 -4.50 0.64
N GLN A 136 -1.74 -3.51 1.30
CA GLN A 136 -3.13 -3.58 1.76
C GLN A 136 -4.05 -3.19 0.61
N CYS A 137 -4.80 -4.15 0.09
CA CYS A 137 -5.83 -3.92 -0.90
C CYS A 137 -7.13 -3.54 -0.19
N ALA A 138 -7.59 -2.31 -0.39
CA ALA A 138 -8.93 -1.92 -0.01
C ALA A 138 -9.88 -2.16 -1.19
N GLY A 139 -11.06 -2.72 -0.92
CA GLY A 139 -12.08 -3.03 -1.91
C GLY A 139 -13.46 -2.52 -1.47
N LEU A 140 -14.22 -2.02 -2.43
CA LEU A 140 -15.65 -1.74 -2.29
C LEU A 140 -16.39 -2.46 -3.42
N VAL A 141 -17.44 -3.17 -3.08
CA VAL A 141 -18.29 -3.88 -4.06
C VAL A 141 -19.76 -3.53 -3.82
N MET A 142 -20.50 -3.23 -4.88
CA MET A 142 -21.95 -3.13 -4.86
C MET A 142 -22.55 -4.53 -4.71
N ALA A 143 -23.42 -4.74 -3.74
CA ALA A 143 -23.93 -6.10 -3.47
C ALA A 143 -24.83 -6.63 -4.59
N TYR A 144 -25.61 -5.76 -5.26
CA TYR A 144 -26.47 -6.11 -6.38
C TYR A 144 -25.69 -6.23 -7.69
N SER A 145 -25.17 -5.14 -8.26
CA SER A 145 -24.50 -5.12 -9.56
C SER A 145 -23.14 -5.80 -9.57
N ARG A 146 -22.53 -5.96 -8.38
CA ARG A 146 -21.14 -6.47 -8.21
C ARG A 146 -20.10 -5.59 -8.88
N ARG A 147 -20.43 -4.34 -9.13
CA ARG A 147 -19.46 -3.34 -9.55
C ARG A 147 -18.43 -3.15 -8.45
N VAL A 148 -17.16 -3.17 -8.82
CA VAL A 148 -16.03 -3.19 -7.90
C VAL A 148 -15.10 -2.01 -8.13
N PHE A 149 -14.56 -1.49 -7.03
CA PHE A 149 -13.43 -0.58 -6.99
C PHE A 149 -12.41 -1.08 -5.99
N ILE A 150 -11.14 -1.07 -6.36
CA ILE A 150 -10.03 -1.44 -5.48
C ILE A 150 -8.92 -0.39 -5.55
N ARG A 151 -8.18 -0.26 -4.43
CA ARG A 151 -6.97 0.55 -4.33
C ARG A 151 -5.99 -0.06 -3.34
N TYR A 152 -4.71 0.16 -3.55
CA TYR A 152 -3.62 -0.39 -2.76
C TYR A 152 -2.92 0.67 -1.92
N TYR A 153 -2.52 0.28 -0.71
CA TYR A 153 -1.84 1.12 0.26
C TYR A 153 -0.69 0.35 0.93
N PRO A 154 0.42 1.02 1.33
CA PRO A 154 1.47 0.39 2.13
C PRO A 154 0.97 -0.02 3.52
N CYS A 155 0.11 0.79 4.10
CA CYS A 155 -0.63 0.54 5.34
C CYS A 155 -2.03 1.11 5.20
N PHE A 156 -2.97 0.61 6.00
CA PHE A 156 -4.36 1.04 5.92
C PHE A 156 -4.81 1.49 7.30
N THR A 157 -4.85 2.79 7.48
CA THR A 157 -5.30 3.45 8.71
C THR A 157 -6.66 4.12 8.47
N ARG A 158 -7.18 4.80 9.48
CA ARG A 158 -8.42 5.57 9.37
C ARG A 158 -8.35 6.68 8.31
N PHE A 159 -7.17 7.26 8.14
CA PHE A 159 -6.96 8.24 7.07
C PHE A 159 -7.11 7.60 5.68
N GLU A 160 -6.41 6.49 5.43
CA GLU A 160 -6.51 5.76 4.16
C GLU A 160 -7.94 5.23 3.92
N ALA A 161 -8.66 4.84 4.97
CA ALA A 161 -10.07 4.41 4.84
C ALA A 161 -10.98 5.54 4.36
N LYS A 162 -10.85 6.75 4.93
CA LYS A 162 -11.62 7.93 4.47
C LYS A 162 -11.30 8.27 3.01
N VAL A 163 -10.01 8.27 2.64
CA VAL A 163 -9.56 8.54 1.26
C VAL A 163 -10.13 7.50 0.31
N PHE A 164 -9.97 6.21 0.64
CA PHE A 164 -10.45 5.10 -0.19
C PHE A 164 -11.97 5.17 -0.40
N LEU A 165 -12.74 5.34 0.68
CA LEU A 165 -14.19 5.37 0.60
C LEU A 165 -14.69 6.57 -0.22
N ALA A 166 -14.09 7.75 -0.06
CA ALA A 166 -14.45 8.92 -0.87
C ALA A 166 -14.20 8.70 -2.36
N GLU A 167 -13.04 8.13 -2.72
CA GLU A 167 -12.72 7.78 -4.11
C GLU A 167 -13.62 6.66 -4.66
N ALA A 168 -13.92 5.65 -3.83
CA ALA A 168 -14.82 4.57 -4.22
C ALA A 168 -16.25 5.08 -4.47
N PHE A 169 -16.76 5.96 -3.62
CA PHE A 169 -18.07 6.57 -3.80
C PHE A 169 -18.11 7.45 -5.05
N ALA A 170 -17.05 8.22 -5.31
CA ALA A 170 -16.93 8.98 -6.55
C ALA A 170 -16.88 8.07 -7.79
N PHE A 171 -16.14 6.93 -7.72
CA PHE A 171 -16.11 5.95 -8.80
C PHE A 171 -17.48 5.28 -9.04
N MET A 172 -18.23 5.05 -7.96
CA MET A 172 -19.60 4.51 -8.05
C MET A 172 -20.64 5.57 -8.47
N ASP A 173 -20.29 6.86 -8.45
CA ASP A 173 -21.19 7.98 -8.75
C ASP A 173 -22.49 7.95 -7.90
N GLY A 174 -22.30 7.65 -6.60
CA GLY A 174 -23.38 7.53 -5.62
C GLY A 174 -23.08 6.54 -4.52
N VAL A 175 -23.97 6.44 -3.54
CA VAL A 175 -23.81 5.56 -2.37
C VAL A 175 -25.09 4.79 -2.06
N CYS A 176 -24.95 3.56 -1.55
CA CYS A 176 -26.04 2.88 -0.86
C CYS A 176 -26.17 3.43 0.55
N GLY A 177 -27.38 3.43 1.12
CA GLY A 177 -27.58 3.88 2.50
C GLY A 177 -26.84 3.05 3.54
N ARG A 178 -26.34 1.85 3.18
CA ARG A 178 -25.65 0.92 4.07
C ARG A 178 -24.32 0.49 3.47
N VAL A 179 -23.27 0.57 4.26
CA VAL A 179 -21.93 0.04 3.94
C VAL A 179 -21.56 -1.02 4.96
N VAL A 180 -21.58 -2.27 4.55
CA VAL A 180 -21.17 -3.40 5.39
C VAL A 180 -19.66 -3.42 5.49
N ILE A 181 -19.15 -3.48 6.72
CA ILE A 181 -17.72 -3.43 7.04
C ILE A 181 -17.34 -4.60 7.95
N ASP A 182 -16.04 -4.90 8.02
CA ASP A 182 -15.51 -5.77 9.06
C ASP A 182 -15.32 -5.02 10.38
N ASN A 183 -15.22 -5.78 11.49
CA ASN A 183 -14.97 -5.24 12.83
C ASN A 183 -13.51 -4.80 13.01
N THR A 184 -12.97 -4.04 12.06
CA THR A 184 -11.59 -3.53 12.12
C THR A 184 -11.52 -2.26 12.96
N SER A 185 -10.45 -2.10 13.74
CA SER A 185 -10.18 -0.89 14.52
C SER A 185 -10.03 0.40 13.68
N VAL A 186 -9.95 0.25 12.38
CA VAL A 186 -9.90 1.36 11.43
C VAL A 186 -11.23 2.13 11.40
N ILE A 187 -12.36 1.43 11.44
CA ILE A 187 -13.69 2.04 11.38
C ILE A 187 -14.41 1.92 12.73
N VAL A 188 -14.28 0.78 13.42
CA VAL A 188 -14.89 0.50 14.72
C VAL A 188 -13.95 0.96 15.84
N ALA A 189 -14.43 1.75 16.80
CA ALA A 189 -13.67 2.15 17.98
C ALA A 189 -13.70 1.06 19.05
N HIS A 190 -14.87 0.49 19.34
CA HIS A 190 -15.09 -0.54 20.36
C HIS A 190 -16.21 -1.49 19.96
N GLY A 191 -16.19 -2.72 20.51
CA GLY A 191 -17.24 -3.71 20.30
C GLY A 191 -17.18 -4.40 18.94
N SER A 192 -18.20 -5.20 18.64
CA SER A 192 -18.33 -5.94 17.38
C SER A 192 -19.80 -6.21 17.04
N GLY A 193 -20.11 -6.38 15.77
CA GLY A 193 -21.48 -6.64 15.29
C GLY A 193 -22.45 -5.52 15.68
N PRO A 194 -23.62 -5.84 16.26
CA PRO A 194 -24.62 -4.84 16.63
C PRO A 194 -24.18 -3.86 17.72
N ASP A 195 -23.26 -4.29 18.60
CA ASP A 195 -22.76 -3.50 19.73
C ASP A 195 -21.49 -2.69 19.36
N ALA A 196 -21.10 -2.71 18.08
CA ALA A 196 -19.95 -1.98 17.61
C ALA A 196 -20.20 -0.47 17.63
N GLN A 197 -19.31 0.26 18.26
CA GLN A 197 -19.27 1.71 18.25
C GLN A 197 -18.34 2.19 17.13
N ILE A 198 -18.89 2.93 16.19
CA ILE A 198 -18.10 3.54 15.11
C ILE A 198 -17.21 4.64 15.68
N ALA A 199 -15.99 4.75 15.18
CA ALA A 199 -15.08 5.80 15.60
C ALA A 199 -15.67 7.18 15.24
N PRO A 200 -15.59 8.20 16.14
CA PRO A 200 -16.24 9.50 15.94
C PRO A 200 -15.93 10.16 14.60
N GLU A 201 -14.69 10.05 14.13
CA GLU A 201 -14.27 10.57 12.83
C GLU A 201 -14.92 9.83 11.65
N MET A 202 -15.15 8.53 11.78
CA MET A 202 -15.81 7.73 10.76
C MET A 202 -17.33 7.95 10.81
N GLU A 203 -17.88 8.23 11.98
CA GLU A 203 -19.28 8.63 12.13
C GLU A 203 -19.54 10.00 11.50
N ALA A 204 -18.63 10.97 11.70
CA ALA A 204 -18.71 12.26 11.00
C ALA A 204 -18.61 12.10 9.47
N PHE A 205 -17.72 11.20 9.01
CA PHE A 205 -17.60 10.85 7.60
C PHE A 205 -18.89 10.20 7.05
N SER A 206 -19.49 9.27 7.79
CA SER A 206 -20.73 8.60 7.36
C SER A 206 -21.91 9.57 7.23
N ARG A 207 -22.03 10.51 8.16
CA ARG A 207 -23.07 11.57 8.10
C ARG A 207 -22.92 12.46 6.86
N MET A 208 -21.70 12.78 6.46
CA MET A 208 -21.43 13.60 5.28
C MET A 208 -21.96 12.95 3.99
N TYR A 209 -21.89 11.61 3.90
CA TYR A 209 -22.39 10.86 2.74
C TYR A 209 -23.80 10.28 2.93
N ASP A 210 -24.45 10.56 4.05
CA ASP A 210 -25.74 9.98 4.43
C ASP A 210 -25.77 8.44 4.34
N ILE A 211 -24.74 7.80 4.90
CA ILE A 211 -24.59 6.36 4.96
C ILE A 211 -24.54 5.85 6.40
N ALA A 212 -24.84 4.58 6.60
CA ALA A 212 -24.62 3.86 7.85
C ALA A 212 -23.55 2.78 7.66
N PHE A 213 -22.49 2.81 8.47
CA PHE A 213 -21.59 1.65 8.59
C PHE A 213 -22.29 0.54 9.36
N VAL A 214 -22.32 -0.66 8.81
CA VAL A 214 -22.94 -1.85 9.40
C VAL A 214 -21.83 -2.88 9.65
N PRO A 215 -21.33 -2.97 10.89
CA PRO A 215 -20.36 -3.98 11.25
C PRO A 215 -20.92 -5.38 11.08
N HIS A 216 -20.09 -6.28 10.58
CA HIS A 216 -20.48 -7.65 10.29
C HIS A 216 -20.73 -8.42 11.61
N ARG A 217 -21.85 -9.18 11.69
CA ARG A 217 -22.11 -10.07 12.81
C ARG A 217 -21.18 -11.27 12.76
N ILE A 218 -20.59 -11.63 13.89
CA ILE A 218 -19.82 -12.87 14.04
C ILE A 218 -20.75 -14.05 13.68
N ASN A 219 -20.29 -15.01 12.86
CA ASN A 219 -21.01 -16.17 12.35
C ASN A 219 -21.96 -15.98 11.15
N HIS A 220 -21.99 -14.82 10.47
CA HIS A 220 -22.72 -14.63 9.22
C HIS A 220 -21.78 -14.42 8.01
N ALA A 221 -20.77 -15.29 7.87
CA ALA A 221 -19.73 -15.21 6.82
C ALA A 221 -20.31 -15.12 5.39
N ASP A 222 -21.47 -15.74 5.14
CA ASP A 222 -22.09 -15.78 3.82
C ASP A 222 -22.49 -14.38 3.28
N ARG A 223 -22.82 -13.43 4.16
CA ARG A 223 -23.23 -12.07 3.75
C ARG A 223 -22.06 -11.30 3.16
N LYS A 224 -20.84 -11.49 3.68
CA LYS A 224 -19.60 -10.84 3.21
C LYS A 224 -18.97 -11.52 1.98
N ALA A 225 -19.53 -12.63 1.53
CA ALA A 225 -18.99 -13.45 0.44
C ALA A 225 -18.80 -12.70 -0.89
N ARG A 226 -19.39 -11.51 -1.09
CA ARG A 226 -19.20 -10.71 -2.31
C ARG A 226 -17.80 -10.11 -2.35
N ILE A 227 -17.41 -9.43 -1.28
CA ILE A 227 -16.10 -8.78 -1.23
C ILE A 227 -14.95 -9.81 -1.10
N GLU A 228 -15.14 -10.90 -0.36
CA GLU A 228 -14.15 -11.98 -0.25
C GLU A 228 -13.88 -12.65 -1.61
N ARG A 229 -14.94 -12.93 -2.39
CA ARG A 229 -14.78 -13.43 -3.77
C ARG A 229 -14.11 -12.41 -4.69
N THR A 230 -14.29 -11.13 -4.41
CA THR A 230 -13.61 -10.06 -5.15
C THR A 230 -12.11 -10.12 -4.90
N PHE A 231 -11.64 -10.25 -3.64
CA PHE A 231 -10.21 -10.38 -3.36
C PHE A 231 -9.58 -11.61 -4.00
N PHE A 232 -10.28 -12.74 -3.95
CA PHE A 232 -9.84 -13.94 -4.66
C PHE A 232 -9.73 -13.72 -6.18
N TYR A 233 -10.66 -12.98 -6.77
CA TYR A 233 -10.61 -12.63 -8.19
C TYR A 233 -9.48 -11.64 -8.49
N VAL A 234 -9.24 -10.67 -7.60
CA VAL A 234 -8.11 -9.73 -7.68
C VAL A 234 -6.77 -10.47 -7.69
N GLU A 235 -6.56 -11.39 -6.74
CA GLU A 235 -5.32 -12.16 -6.67
C GLU A 235 -5.07 -12.99 -7.94
N ARG A 236 -6.11 -13.65 -8.45
CA ARG A 236 -5.97 -14.60 -9.56
C ARG A 236 -6.10 -13.98 -10.95
N ASN A 237 -6.56 -12.74 -11.06
CA ASN A 237 -6.70 -12.07 -12.35
C ASN A 237 -5.89 -10.78 -12.42
N PHE A 238 -6.08 -9.85 -11.46
CA PHE A 238 -5.35 -8.59 -11.49
C PHE A 238 -3.87 -8.78 -11.16
N LEU A 239 -3.54 -9.42 -10.05
CA LEU A 239 -2.14 -9.54 -9.58
C LEU A 239 -1.37 -10.65 -10.29
N ALA A 240 -2.06 -11.67 -10.79
CA ALA A 240 -1.41 -12.82 -11.40
C ALA A 240 -0.52 -12.41 -12.58
N ALA A 241 0.77 -12.77 -12.51
CA ALA A 241 1.80 -12.48 -13.51
C ALA A 241 1.96 -10.98 -13.84
N ARG A 242 1.77 -10.10 -12.86
CA ARG A 242 2.03 -8.66 -13.01
C ARG A 242 3.12 -8.20 -12.06
N SER A 243 3.90 -7.25 -12.53
CA SER A 243 4.82 -6.44 -11.75
C SER A 243 4.49 -4.97 -11.94
N PHE A 244 4.86 -4.16 -10.97
CA PHE A 244 4.53 -2.74 -10.95
C PHE A 244 5.81 -1.93 -10.66
N LEU A 245 5.91 -0.75 -11.25
CA LEU A 245 7.05 0.14 -11.05
C LEU A 245 7.06 0.72 -9.63
N ASP A 246 5.92 1.21 -9.18
CA ASP A 246 5.74 1.83 -7.87
C ASP A 246 4.28 1.76 -7.42
N TRP A 247 3.97 2.41 -6.29
CA TRP A 247 2.61 2.50 -5.75
C TRP A 247 1.63 3.25 -6.66
N GLN A 248 2.11 4.21 -7.42
CA GLN A 248 1.27 4.99 -8.34
C GLN A 248 0.90 4.14 -9.55
N ASP A 249 1.87 3.44 -10.14
CA ASP A 249 1.64 2.50 -11.25
C ASP A 249 0.71 1.36 -10.83
N LEU A 250 0.92 0.76 -9.65
CA LEU A 250 0.03 -0.26 -9.10
C LEU A 250 -1.43 0.23 -9.04
N ASN A 251 -1.65 1.43 -8.51
CA ASN A 251 -2.99 1.99 -8.38
C ASN A 251 -3.59 2.45 -9.71
N HIS A 252 -2.78 2.94 -10.64
CA HIS A 252 -3.21 3.27 -11.99
C HIS A 252 -3.68 2.00 -12.74
N GLN A 253 -2.89 0.92 -12.69
CA GLN A 253 -3.28 -0.37 -13.29
C GLN A 253 -4.50 -0.99 -12.60
N ALA A 254 -4.65 -0.85 -11.27
CA ALA A 254 -5.82 -1.31 -10.53
C ALA A 254 -7.10 -0.59 -10.97
N LEU A 255 -7.04 0.73 -11.14
CA LEU A 255 -8.14 1.53 -11.64
C LEU A 255 -8.52 1.14 -13.07
N ALA A 256 -7.53 1.01 -13.97
CA ALA A 256 -7.75 0.56 -15.34
C ALA A 256 -8.37 -0.84 -15.37
N TRP A 257 -7.91 -1.77 -14.53
CA TRP A 257 -8.49 -3.09 -14.41
C TRP A 257 -9.94 -3.05 -13.92
N CYS A 258 -10.28 -2.20 -12.95
CA CYS A 258 -11.67 -2.02 -12.53
C CYS A 258 -12.56 -1.55 -13.68
N ARG A 259 -12.12 -0.52 -14.43
CA ARG A 259 -12.87 0.10 -15.54
C ARG A 259 -13.02 -0.81 -16.75
N ASP A 260 -11.94 -1.48 -17.14
CA ASP A 260 -11.84 -2.09 -18.47
C ASP A 260 -11.96 -3.61 -18.45
N LYS A 261 -11.78 -4.24 -17.29
CA LYS A 261 -11.82 -5.70 -17.15
C LYS A 261 -12.86 -6.17 -16.13
N ALA A 262 -12.73 -5.80 -14.87
CA ALA A 262 -13.52 -6.38 -13.79
C ALA A 262 -15.01 -6.08 -13.92
N ASN A 263 -15.36 -4.86 -14.28
CA ASN A 263 -16.74 -4.38 -14.35
C ASN A 263 -17.38 -4.60 -15.72
N LYS A 264 -16.59 -4.82 -16.79
CA LYS A 264 -17.10 -5.12 -18.14
C LYS A 264 -17.25 -6.61 -18.43
N LYS A 265 -16.64 -7.47 -17.58
CA LYS A 265 -16.68 -8.91 -17.81
C LYS A 265 -17.98 -9.54 -17.32
N LEU A 266 -18.65 -10.31 -18.18
CA LEU A 266 -19.85 -11.06 -17.84
C LEU A 266 -19.65 -11.93 -16.59
N LYS A 267 -20.46 -11.74 -15.57
CA LYS A 267 -20.51 -12.55 -14.35
C LYS A 267 -21.62 -13.61 -14.49
N ARG A 268 -21.26 -14.88 -14.62
CA ARG A 268 -22.22 -15.98 -14.80
C ARG A 268 -23.38 -15.98 -13.81
N SER A 269 -23.11 -15.61 -12.55
CA SER A 269 -24.11 -15.58 -11.50
C SER A 269 -25.02 -14.32 -11.53
N LEU A 270 -24.69 -13.33 -12.36
CA LEU A 270 -25.47 -12.13 -12.62
C LEU A 270 -26.18 -12.23 -13.98
N GLY A 271 -25.62 -13.02 -14.91
CA GLY A 271 -26.11 -13.14 -16.27
C GLY A 271 -25.68 -11.99 -17.20
N MET A 272 -25.01 -10.98 -16.67
CA MET A 272 -24.59 -9.77 -17.39
C MET A 272 -23.29 -9.19 -16.80
N PRO A 273 -22.62 -8.25 -17.47
CA PRO A 273 -21.53 -7.45 -16.90
C PRO A 273 -22.00 -6.60 -15.71
N PRO A 274 -21.14 -6.37 -14.70
CA PRO A 274 -21.43 -5.47 -13.59
C PRO A 274 -21.85 -4.05 -14.00
N ASP A 275 -21.23 -3.50 -15.05
CA ASP A 275 -21.57 -2.15 -15.53
C ASP A 275 -23.00 -2.07 -16.10
N GLU A 276 -23.50 -3.13 -16.77
CA GLU A 276 -24.89 -3.19 -17.24
C GLU A 276 -25.87 -3.31 -16.06
N ALA A 277 -25.57 -4.19 -15.08
CA ALA A 277 -26.39 -4.30 -13.87
C ALA A 277 -26.37 -3.00 -13.04
N TYR A 278 -25.27 -2.28 -13.07
CA TYR A 278 -25.14 -1.00 -12.38
C TYR A 278 -26.05 0.08 -12.99
N LEU A 279 -26.30 0.09 -14.29
CA LEU A 279 -27.26 1.03 -14.90
C LEU A 279 -28.65 0.89 -14.30
N MET A 280 -29.06 -0.32 -13.93
CA MET A 280 -30.33 -0.56 -13.23
C MET A 280 -30.26 -0.12 -11.76
N GLU A 281 -29.09 -0.29 -11.11
CA GLU A 281 -28.87 0.04 -9.70
C GLU A 281 -28.73 1.55 -9.47
N LYS A 282 -28.23 2.30 -10.45
CA LYS A 282 -27.87 3.72 -10.31
C LYS A 282 -29.01 4.60 -9.81
N SER A 283 -30.24 4.35 -10.27
CA SER A 283 -31.43 5.11 -9.86
C SER A 283 -31.84 4.91 -8.39
N TYR A 284 -31.30 3.88 -7.73
CA TYR A 284 -31.55 3.57 -6.31
C TYR A 284 -30.46 4.10 -5.39
N LEU A 285 -29.39 4.67 -5.95
CA LEU A 285 -28.30 5.23 -5.16
C LEU A 285 -28.65 6.63 -4.65
N LYS A 286 -28.21 6.94 -3.45
CA LYS A 286 -28.20 8.30 -2.94
C LYS A 286 -27.15 9.11 -3.67
N PRO A 287 -27.42 10.37 -4.03
CA PRO A 287 -26.47 11.24 -4.69
C PRO A 287 -25.30 11.55 -3.74
N LEU A 288 -24.14 11.84 -4.32
CA LEU A 288 -23.00 12.35 -3.57
C LEU A 288 -23.30 13.77 -3.04
N PRO A 289 -22.71 14.15 -1.90
CA PRO A 289 -22.82 15.51 -1.42
C PRO A 289 -22.25 16.50 -2.45
N PRO A 290 -22.83 17.69 -2.61
CA PRO A 290 -22.40 18.67 -3.62
C PRO A 290 -20.97 19.17 -3.37
N TYR A 291 -20.49 19.06 -2.14
CA TYR A 291 -19.15 19.41 -1.74
C TYR A 291 -18.61 18.38 -0.75
N VAL A 292 -17.45 17.81 -1.07
CA VAL A 292 -16.68 16.94 -0.20
C VAL A 292 -15.44 17.70 0.26
N PRO A 293 -15.30 17.99 1.57
CA PRO A 293 -14.11 18.64 2.08
C PRO A 293 -12.85 17.80 1.79
N PRO A 294 -11.71 18.44 1.50
CA PRO A 294 -10.45 17.73 1.35
C PRO A 294 -10.14 16.87 2.58
N ILE A 295 -9.80 15.61 2.36
CA ILE A 295 -9.41 14.68 3.43
C ILE A 295 -7.94 14.90 3.74
N TYR A 296 -7.65 15.30 4.99
CA TYR A 296 -6.29 15.42 5.50
C TYR A 296 -6.23 15.13 6.99
N GLU A 297 -5.05 14.79 7.47
CA GLU A 297 -4.73 14.70 8.91
C GLU A 297 -3.81 15.83 9.30
N THR A 298 -4.11 16.48 10.43
CA THR A 298 -3.29 17.55 10.98
C THR A 298 -2.46 17.04 12.12
N THR A 299 -1.15 17.32 12.08
CA THR A 299 -0.22 17.09 13.18
C THR A 299 0.62 18.34 13.43
N HIS A 300 1.07 18.52 14.67
CA HIS A 300 2.00 19.60 15.00
C HIS A 300 3.42 19.04 15.14
N ARG A 301 4.38 19.70 14.53
CA ARG A 301 5.80 19.32 14.56
C ARG A 301 6.66 20.53 14.87
N ILE A 302 7.80 20.29 15.51
CA ILE A 302 8.85 21.30 15.66
C ILE A 302 9.80 21.10 14.49
N VAL A 303 10.14 22.21 13.82
CA VAL A 303 11.13 22.19 12.74
C VAL A 303 12.50 21.90 13.34
N ASP A 304 13.18 20.88 12.81
CA ASP A 304 14.48 20.47 13.30
C ASP A 304 15.59 21.46 12.90
N VAL A 305 16.79 21.26 13.44
CA VAL A 305 17.95 22.14 13.19
C VAL A 305 18.44 22.11 11.74
N ALA A 306 18.01 21.12 10.98
CA ALA A 306 18.31 20.98 9.56
C ALA A 306 17.21 21.58 8.66
N GLY A 307 16.17 22.21 9.23
CA GLY A 307 15.09 22.84 8.49
C GLY A 307 14.07 21.86 7.93
N TYR A 308 13.80 20.75 8.64
CA TYR A 308 12.82 19.74 8.22
C TYR A 308 11.75 19.50 9.28
N VAL A 309 10.61 19.01 8.81
CA VAL A 309 9.56 18.40 9.64
C VAL A 309 9.43 16.92 9.31
N ASN A 310 9.17 16.09 10.32
CA ASN A 310 8.99 14.64 10.16
C ASN A 310 7.50 14.29 9.99
N LEU A 311 7.19 13.51 8.96
CA LEU A 311 5.89 12.89 8.74
C LEU A 311 6.06 11.50 8.10
N ASP A 312 5.37 10.49 8.64
CA ASP A 312 5.42 9.10 8.12
C ASP A 312 6.87 8.60 7.91
N THR A 313 7.78 8.85 8.88
CA THR A 313 9.23 8.55 8.84
C THR A 313 10.04 9.33 7.79
N ASN A 314 9.43 10.15 6.97
CA ASN A 314 10.10 11.00 5.96
C ASN A 314 10.27 12.43 6.45
N ARG A 315 11.24 13.14 5.88
CA ARG A 315 11.56 14.52 6.23
C ARG A 315 11.22 15.46 5.08
N TYR A 316 10.49 16.52 5.41
CA TYR A 316 10.04 17.53 4.44
C TYR A 316 10.62 18.88 4.80
N SER A 317 11.32 19.52 3.87
CA SER A 317 11.99 20.78 4.13
C SER A 317 10.99 21.93 4.34
N VAL A 318 11.36 22.88 5.19
CA VAL A 318 10.64 24.13 5.37
C VAL A 318 11.63 25.29 5.37
N PRO A 319 11.19 26.54 5.13
CA PRO A 319 12.09 27.70 5.16
C PRO A 319 12.89 27.79 6.47
N GLU A 320 14.20 28.00 6.40
CA GLU A 320 15.15 28.05 7.53
C GLU A 320 14.71 28.96 8.69
N ARG A 321 14.03 30.05 8.40
CA ARG A 321 13.48 30.99 9.42
C ARG A 321 12.52 30.33 10.41
N LEU A 322 12.04 29.12 10.11
CA LEU A 322 11.12 28.36 10.93
C LEU A 322 11.83 27.32 11.83
N ILE A 323 13.15 27.21 11.77
CA ILE A 323 13.91 26.31 12.63
C ILE A 323 13.57 26.59 14.10
N GLY A 324 13.25 25.52 14.85
CA GLY A 324 12.84 25.60 16.24
C GLY A 324 11.39 26.06 16.46
N LYS A 325 10.66 26.44 15.42
CA LYS A 325 9.25 26.83 15.53
C LYS A 325 8.34 25.60 15.46
N LYS A 326 7.21 25.68 16.17
CA LYS A 326 6.11 24.71 16.06
C LYS A 326 5.26 25.07 14.84
N VAL A 327 5.10 24.14 13.92
CA VAL A 327 4.31 24.28 12.68
C VAL A 327 3.20 23.23 12.65
N GLU A 328 2.14 23.53 11.92
CA GLU A 328 1.10 22.57 11.58
C GLU A 328 1.50 21.85 10.28
N VAL A 329 1.42 20.51 10.30
CA VAL A 329 1.73 19.67 9.15
C VAL A 329 0.46 18.93 8.77
N GLN A 330 -0.05 19.17 7.56
CA GLN A 330 -1.22 18.52 7.00
C GLN A 330 -0.79 17.41 6.03
N LYS A 331 -1.20 16.19 6.35
CA LYS A 331 -1.02 15.00 5.51
C LYS A 331 -2.23 14.86 4.59
N HIS A 332 -2.07 15.17 3.32
CA HIS A 332 -3.04 14.91 2.26
C HIS A 332 -2.74 13.57 1.54
N PRO A 333 -3.65 13.03 0.71
CA PRO A 333 -3.41 11.79 -0.03
C PRO A 333 -2.11 11.81 -0.85
N GLU A 334 -1.82 12.90 -1.56
CA GLU A 334 -0.71 13.01 -2.49
C GLU A 334 0.34 14.07 -2.11
N LYS A 335 0.05 14.92 -1.15
CA LYS A 335 0.95 16.01 -0.74
C LYS A 335 1.01 16.18 0.77
N VAL A 336 2.09 16.81 1.22
CA VAL A 336 2.28 17.29 2.59
C VAL A 336 2.31 18.81 2.53
N VAL A 337 1.44 19.45 3.31
CA VAL A 337 1.35 20.91 3.42
C VAL A 337 1.79 21.32 4.80
N VAL A 338 2.69 22.31 4.88
CA VAL A 338 3.14 22.88 6.16
C VAL A 338 2.57 24.29 6.31
N ILE A 339 1.95 24.53 7.45
CA ILE A 339 1.27 25.79 7.77
C ILE A 339 1.93 26.41 9.02
N PHE A 340 2.19 27.69 8.94
CA PHE A 340 2.66 28.50 10.06
C PHE A 340 1.91 29.83 10.10
N ASN A 341 1.36 30.19 11.26
CA ASN A 341 0.53 31.38 11.44
C ASN A 341 -0.59 31.50 10.37
N HIS A 342 -1.34 30.40 10.17
CA HIS A 342 -2.45 30.29 9.20
C HIS A 342 -2.05 30.48 7.72
N LYS A 343 -0.75 30.49 7.40
CA LYS A 343 -0.25 30.62 6.02
C LYS A 343 0.50 29.35 5.63
N GLN A 344 0.23 28.87 4.42
CA GLN A 344 1.00 27.78 3.84
C GLN A 344 2.43 28.28 3.58
N VAL A 345 3.41 27.60 4.19
CA VAL A 345 4.84 27.92 4.09
C VAL A 345 5.63 26.93 3.26
N ALA A 346 5.10 25.70 3.12
CA ALA A 346 5.67 24.67 2.26
C ALA A 346 4.59 23.72 1.75
N SER A 347 4.84 23.15 0.57
CA SER A 347 4.06 22.05 0.01
C SER A 347 4.98 21.10 -0.73
N HIS A 348 4.87 19.80 -0.45
CA HIS A 348 5.71 18.78 -1.02
C HIS A 348 4.86 17.61 -1.51
N PRO A 349 5.30 16.86 -2.55
CA PRO A 349 4.71 15.56 -2.85
C PRO A 349 4.90 14.61 -1.65
N ARG A 350 3.84 13.87 -1.30
CA ARG A 350 3.92 12.86 -0.25
C ARG A 350 4.61 11.61 -0.77
N PHE A 351 5.63 11.14 -0.07
CA PHE A 351 6.27 9.87 -0.37
C PHE A 351 5.48 8.72 0.26
N ILE A 352 4.87 7.91 -0.61
CA ILE A 352 4.08 6.74 -0.23
C ILE A 352 4.97 5.50 -0.28
N GLY A 353 5.01 4.72 0.81
CA GLY A 353 5.79 3.47 0.89
C GLY A 353 7.31 3.65 0.95
N LYS A 354 7.83 4.88 0.96
CA LYS A 354 9.25 5.19 1.22
C LYS A 354 9.45 5.53 2.69
N ARG A 355 10.61 5.18 3.22
CA ARG A 355 11.02 5.50 4.60
C ARG A 355 12.34 6.27 4.58
N GLU A 356 12.55 7.11 5.61
CA GLU A 356 13.79 7.88 5.83
C GLU A 356 14.22 8.73 4.63
N SER A 357 13.28 9.08 3.76
CA SER A 357 13.54 9.90 2.60
C SER A 357 13.47 11.39 2.94
N HIS A 358 14.29 12.19 2.27
CA HIS A 358 14.31 13.65 2.40
C HIS A 358 13.69 14.27 1.14
N VAL A 359 12.67 15.10 1.34
CA VAL A 359 12.05 15.90 0.28
C VAL A 359 12.45 17.34 0.49
N THR A 360 13.39 17.81 -0.32
CA THR A 360 13.97 19.15 -0.20
C THR A 360 13.48 20.05 -1.32
N HIS A 361 12.93 21.20 -0.97
CA HIS A 361 12.62 22.27 -1.91
C HIS A 361 13.85 23.17 -2.05
N PRO A 362 14.34 23.48 -3.28
CA PRO A 362 15.56 24.24 -3.49
C PRO A 362 15.57 25.62 -2.81
N GLY A 363 14.40 26.26 -2.67
CA GLY A 363 14.28 27.60 -2.05
C GLY A 363 14.17 27.58 -0.53
N HIS A 364 14.16 26.44 0.13
CA HIS A 364 14.04 26.37 1.61
C HIS A 364 15.39 26.51 2.30
N HIS A 365 16.46 26.09 1.66
CA HIS A 365 17.83 26.18 2.14
C HIS A 365 18.62 27.10 1.20
N GLY A 366 18.94 28.29 1.64
CA GLY A 366 19.74 29.24 0.86
C GLY A 366 21.20 28.80 0.73
N PRO A 367 21.96 29.37 -0.21
CA PRO A 367 23.40 29.11 -0.37
C PRO A 367 24.19 29.39 0.93
N LEU A 368 23.67 30.25 1.80
CA LEU A 368 24.21 30.56 3.12
C LEU A 368 24.26 29.36 4.09
N PHE A 369 23.48 28.28 3.84
CA PHE A 369 23.53 27.10 4.68
C PHE A 369 24.81 26.27 4.45
N ARG A 370 25.39 26.30 3.25
CA ARG A 370 26.70 25.68 2.98
C ARG A 370 27.85 26.50 3.55
N ASP A 371 27.75 27.83 3.50
CA ASP A 371 28.84 28.72 3.91
C ASP A 371 28.81 29.09 5.40
N ARG A 372 27.63 29.20 6.03
CA ARG A 372 27.50 29.44 7.48
C ARG A 372 27.92 28.25 8.33
N VAL A 373 27.92 27.06 7.77
CA VAL A 373 28.18 25.85 8.55
C VAL A 373 29.66 25.74 8.96
N TYR A 374 30.61 26.47 8.32
CA TYR A 374 32.01 26.09 8.51
C TYR A 374 33.07 27.20 8.53
N SER A 375 32.77 28.46 8.55
CA SER A 375 33.77 29.53 8.45
C SER A 375 34.15 30.24 9.76
N GLY A 376 33.83 29.68 10.92
CA GLY A 376 34.27 30.29 12.19
C GLY A 376 34.01 29.39 13.41
N PRO A 377 34.67 29.67 14.55
CA PRO A 377 34.36 29.02 15.81
C PRO A 377 32.93 29.29 16.24
N CYS A 378 32.25 28.27 16.81
CA CYS A 378 30.89 28.44 17.34
C CYS A 378 30.91 29.37 18.59
N ALA A 379 29.73 29.85 19.00
CA ALA A 379 29.62 30.76 20.15
C ALA A 379 30.24 30.17 21.43
N GLU A 380 30.07 28.88 21.66
CA GLU A 380 30.65 28.17 22.80
C GLU A 380 32.19 28.09 22.68
N GLU A 381 32.70 27.91 21.45
CA GLU A 381 34.12 27.91 21.17
C GLU A 381 34.74 29.29 21.35
N GLN A 382 34.09 30.32 20.81
CA GLN A 382 34.53 31.72 21.02
C GLN A 382 34.61 32.10 22.48
N ALA A 383 33.67 31.64 23.32
CA ALA A 383 33.66 31.89 24.75
C ALA A 383 34.69 31.09 25.54
N LEU A 384 35.30 30.07 24.96
CA LEU A 384 36.33 29.22 25.55
C LEU A 384 37.74 29.64 25.12
N LEU A 385 37.90 30.14 23.88
CA LEU A 385 39.20 30.49 23.30
C LEU A 385 39.72 31.88 23.81
N GLY A 386 41.04 31.97 23.80
CA GLY A 386 41.75 33.25 24.08
C GLY A 386 42.00 33.56 25.57
N GLU A 387 41.58 32.67 26.48
CA GLU A 387 41.83 32.85 27.91
C GLU A 387 43.15 32.23 28.35
N SER A 388 43.50 31.07 27.79
CA SER A 388 44.71 30.33 28.12
C SER A 388 45.10 29.43 26.97
N GLU A 389 46.38 29.40 26.62
CA GLU A 389 46.91 28.53 25.57
C GLU A 389 46.62 27.03 25.83
N ILE A 390 46.61 26.64 27.10
CA ILE A 390 46.29 25.30 27.56
C ILE A 390 44.82 24.94 27.24
N LEU A 391 43.90 25.88 27.54
CA LEU A 391 42.48 25.67 27.25
C LEU A 391 42.22 25.64 25.74
N ASP A 392 42.88 26.50 24.98
CA ASP A 392 42.76 26.57 23.52
C ASP A 392 43.21 25.22 22.87
N ARG A 393 44.30 24.65 23.35
CA ARG A 393 44.77 23.31 22.94
C ARG A 393 43.79 22.23 23.34
N TYR A 394 43.24 22.26 24.54
CA TYR A 394 42.26 21.29 25.02
C TYR A 394 40.97 21.32 24.18
N VAL A 395 40.44 22.50 23.87
CA VAL A 395 39.31 22.73 22.96
C VAL A 395 39.57 22.16 21.56
N SER A 396 40.76 22.41 21.02
CA SER A 396 41.17 21.89 19.71
C SER A 396 41.18 20.36 19.68
N GLU A 397 41.71 19.73 20.73
CA GLU A 397 41.78 18.26 20.84
C GLU A 397 40.41 17.63 21.05
N ILE A 398 39.51 18.24 21.82
CA ILE A 398 38.11 17.81 21.95
C ILE A 398 37.42 17.82 20.58
N LYS A 399 37.62 18.89 19.79
CA LYS A 399 37.03 18.99 18.43
C LYS A 399 37.53 17.91 17.50
N LYS A 400 38.84 17.64 17.47
CA LYS A 400 39.43 16.59 16.63
C LYS A 400 38.84 15.20 16.94
N ARG A 401 38.53 14.91 18.20
CA ARG A 401 38.03 13.61 18.68
C ARG A 401 36.51 13.52 18.72
N SER A 402 35.81 14.55 18.30
CA SER A 402 34.36 14.58 18.30
C SER A 402 33.81 14.34 16.90
N SER A 403 32.73 13.54 16.77
CA SER A 403 31.99 13.49 15.53
C SER A 403 31.30 14.84 15.28
N GLY A 404 31.47 15.41 14.10
CA GLY A 404 30.98 16.73 13.76
C GLY A 404 31.71 17.85 14.50
N ARG A 405 30.99 18.95 14.82
CA ARG A 405 31.58 20.14 15.45
C ARG A 405 31.91 20.02 16.94
N GLY A 406 31.51 18.94 17.58
CA GLY A 406 31.72 18.74 19.00
C GLY A 406 30.98 19.74 19.93
N ILE A 407 29.96 20.47 19.41
CA ILE A 407 29.27 21.57 20.09
C ILE A 407 28.74 21.17 21.48
N ALA A 408 28.18 19.96 21.60
CA ALA A 408 27.65 19.45 22.86
C ALA A 408 28.76 19.34 23.94
N LYS A 409 29.95 18.87 23.55
CA LYS A 409 31.11 18.79 24.48
C LYS A 409 31.65 20.18 24.82
N LEU A 410 31.74 21.09 23.82
CA LEU A 410 32.15 22.47 24.07
C LEU A 410 31.19 23.19 25.00
N ARG A 411 29.89 23.00 24.84
CA ARG A 411 28.88 23.56 25.75
C ARG A 411 29.03 23.03 27.17
N ARG A 412 29.27 21.75 27.34
CA ARG A 412 29.53 21.18 28.65
C ARG A 412 30.82 21.72 29.28
N LEU A 413 31.91 21.83 28.48
CA LEU A 413 33.16 22.43 28.94
C LEU A 413 32.97 23.89 29.36
N LEU A 414 32.19 24.68 28.60
CA LEU A 414 31.87 26.05 28.94
C LEU A 414 31.05 26.16 30.23
N ASN A 415 30.15 25.21 30.47
CA ASN A 415 29.43 25.13 31.72
C ASN A 415 30.35 24.84 32.88
N LEU A 416 31.30 23.89 32.75
CA LEU A 416 32.30 23.64 33.79
C LEU A 416 33.13 24.87 34.08
N LYS A 417 33.61 25.60 33.06
CA LYS A 417 34.32 26.87 33.18
C LYS A 417 33.54 27.92 33.96
N ARG A 418 32.21 27.96 33.78
CA ARG A 418 31.34 28.92 34.46
C ARG A 418 30.95 28.53 35.89
N THR A 419 30.96 27.22 36.16
CA THR A 419 30.51 26.67 37.45
C THR A 419 31.62 26.70 38.49
N TYR A 420 32.85 26.46 38.08
CA TYR A 420 33.98 26.30 38.98
C TYR A 420 34.93 27.49 38.93
N PRO A 421 35.69 27.75 40.04
CA PRO A 421 36.69 28.79 40.07
C PRO A 421 37.78 28.59 39.01
N ARG A 422 38.31 29.71 38.51
CA ARG A 422 39.22 29.71 37.33
C ARG A 422 40.48 28.88 37.55
N GLU A 423 41.15 29.01 38.69
CA GLU A 423 42.43 28.36 39.02
C GLU A 423 42.28 26.82 39.07
N PRO A 424 41.36 26.22 39.84
CA PRO A 424 41.11 24.78 39.85
C PRO A 424 40.69 24.23 38.47
N PHE A 425 39.88 24.99 37.74
CA PHE A 425 39.47 24.59 36.40
C PHE A 425 40.65 24.50 35.43
N LEU A 426 41.51 25.52 35.35
CA LEU A 426 42.68 25.53 34.47
C LEU A 426 43.72 24.49 34.87
N ALA A 427 43.96 24.28 36.18
CA ALA A 427 44.84 23.24 36.71
C ALA A 427 44.36 21.83 36.28
N ALA A 428 43.06 21.57 36.43
CA ALA A 428 42.47 20.30 35.99
C ALA A 428 42.55 20.12 34.49
N VAL A 429 42.29 21.17 33.69
CA VAL A 429 42.43 21.14 32.21
C VAL A 429 43.89 20.85 31.79
N ALA A 430 44.86 21.48 32.44
CA ALA A 430 46.28 21.23 32.18
C ALA A 430 46.66 19.77 32.45
N LYS A 431 46.23 19.26 33.61
CA LYS A 431 46.46 17.86 34.01
C LYS A 431 45.74 16.90 33.08
N ALA A 432 44.50 17.15 32.69
CA ALA A 432 43.73 16.38 31.74
C ALA A 432 44.42 16.33 30.36
N LEU A 433 44.94 17.46 29.90
CA LEU A 433 45.66 17.57 28.63
C LEU A 433 46.95 16.74 28.64
N SER A 434 47.71 16.76 29.72
CA SER A 434 48.97 15.98 29.88
C SER A 434 48.72 14.48 29.88
N TYR A 435 47.58 14.01 30.39
CA TYR A 435 47.17 12.61 30.36
C TYR A 435 46.37 12.21 29.10
N GLY A 436 46.10 13.12 28.17
CA GLY A 436 45.28 12.87 27.02
C GLY A 436 43.81 12.52 27.34
N LEU A 437 43.29 13.03 28.43
CA LEU A 437 41.96 12.75 28.95
C LEU A 437 40.95 13.77 28.47
N TYR A 438 39.93 13.36 27.69
CA TYR A 438 38.94 14.21 27.06
C TYR A 438 37.50 13.86 27.46
N ASP A 439 37.35 13.03 28.49
CA ASP A 439 36.05 12.78 29.15
C ASP A 439 35.75 13.90 30.14
N LEU A 440 34.66 14.62 29.88
CA LEU A 440 34.30 15.81 30.68
C LEU A 440 33.72 15.47 32.07
N SER A 441 33.27 14.24 32.30
CA SER A 441 32.84 13.80 33.61
C SER A 441 34.06 13.54 34.50
N ARG A 442 35.10 12.93 33.93
CA ARG A 442 36.40 12.77 34.64
C ARG A 442 37.10 14.12 34.89
N LEU A 443 37.03 15.04 33.92
CA LEU A 443 37.54 16.39 34.10
C LEU A 443 36.85 17.09 35.28
N GLU A 444 35.54 16.96 35.39
CA GLU A 444 34.76 17.53 36.49
C GLU A 444 35.19 16.97 37.83
N ASN A 445 35.43 15.67 37.96
CA ASN A 445 35.96 15.05 39.17
C ASN A 445 37.37 15.59 39.52
N MET A 446 38.23 15.80 38.50
CA MET A 446 39.56 16.41 38.73
C MET A 446 39.48 17.85 39.21
N ILE A 447 38.50 18.64 38.71
CA ILE A 447 38.25 20.00 39.18
C ILE A 447 37.82 19.96 40.66
N LEU A 448 36.91 19.05 41.02
CA LEU A 448 36.43 18.87 42.37
C LEU A 448 37.56 18.48 43.34
N GLU A 449 38.50 17.61 42.93
CA GLU A 449 39.67 17.24 43.71
C GLU A 449 40.57 18.46 43.99
N HIS A 450 40.75 19.36 43.02
CA HIS A 450 41.53 20.59 43.23
C HIS A 450 40.78 21.58 44.16
N VAL A 451 39.46 21.72 44.01
CA VAL A 451 38.66 22.56 44.90
C VAL A 451 38.65 22.02 46.32
N ALA A 452 38.50 20.68 46.49
CA ALA A 452 38.53 20.01 47.80
C ALA A 452 39.88 20.16 48.49
N GLY A 453 40.99 20.02 47.74
CA GLY A 453 42.35 20.21 48.26
C GLY A 453 42.62 21.59 48.87
N ASP A 454 42.03 22.65 48.32
CA ASP A 454 42.12 24.01 48.83
C ASP A 454 41.28 24.24 50.09
N PHE A 455 40.12 23.57 50.20
CA PHE A 455 39.25 23.66 51.38
C PHE A 455 39.79 22.90 52.61
N PHE A 456 40.50 21.80 52.40
CA PHE A 456 41.04 20.98 53.53
C PHE A 456 42.38 21.49 54.04
N ARG A 457 43.08 22.40 53.40
CA ARG A 457 44.33 22.99 53.85
C ARG A 457 44.18 24.08 54.92
N PHE A 458 42.98 24.56 55.16
CA PHE A 458 42.70 25.56 56.22
C PHE A 458 42.40 24.96 57.59
N ALA A 459 42.42 23.65 57.75
CA ALA A 459 42.16 23.02 59.06
C ALA A 459 43.40 22.62 59.84
N ASP A 460 44.65 22.76 59.29
CA ASP A 460 45.88 22.30 59.94
C ASP A 460 46.85 23.43 60.37
N GLU A 461 46.44 24.69 60.42
CA GLU A 461 47.23 25.77 60.92
C GLU A 461 46.60 26.39 62.19
N HIS A 462 46.29 25.59 63.24
CA HIS A 462 46.18 25.97 64.59
C HIS A 462 46.39 24.76 65.52
N ASP A 463 47.68 24.41 65.77
CA ASP A 463 48.22 23.96 67.07
C ASP A 463 49.69 24.29 67.13
#